data_6bf421dc30103d308b661b6d27739e9c
#
_entry.id   6bf421dc30103d308b661b6d27739e9c
#
_cell.length_a   1.000
_cell.length_b   1.000
_cell.length_c   1.000
_cell.angle_alpha   90.00
_cell.angle_beta   90.00
_cell.angle_gamma   90.00
#
_symmetry.space_group_name_H-M   'P 1'
#
loop_
_entity.id
_entity.type
_entity.pdbx_description
1 polymer ?
#
loop_
_entity_poly.entity_id
_entity_poly.type
_entity_poly.pdbx_seq_one_letter_code
_entity_poly.pdbx_strand_id
1 'polypeptide(L)'
;MLASSVYNFFKEKLKETDHNYFEIGVYFGDGVHELAKDFPDKKIYCVDPFIEDGFTVLDSNIEKGQILNSQRENALKLFGECSNIIFHETTSQQFLRNLTKQQINEFNVSHVFIDGDHSYDGASNDYVLAMKLIANKKGVIVFDDTDLPGVGQAIEVFKRTYPSRITSEFHGVDPRVVVFEIGNV
;
A
#
# COMPACT_ATOMS: atom_id res chain seq x y z
N MET A 1 -12.57 -9.87 6.32
CA MET A 1 -11.97 -11.19 6.01
C MET A 1 -11.05 -11.18 4.77
N LEU A 2 -11.17 -10.22 3.86
CA LEU A 2 -10.32 -10.09 2.66
C LEU A 2 -8.88 -9.67 2.99
N ALA A 3 -8.70 -8.75 3.90
CA ALA A 3 -7.37 -8.27 4.31
C ALA A 3 -6.42 -9.37 4.81
N SER A 4 -6.93 -10.42 5.46
CA SER A 4 -6.07 -11.45 6.05
C SER A 4 -5.24 -12.24 5.04
N SER A 5 -5.73 -12.46 3.80
CA SER A 5 -5.01 -13.22 2.77
C SER A 5 -3.83 -12.43 2.20
N VAL A 6 -4.00 -11.12 1.99
CA VAL A 6 -2.95 -10.22 1.50
C VAL A 6 -1.85 -10.06 2.55
N TYR A 7 -2.22 -9.83 3.81
CA TYR A 7 -1.23 -9.71 4.88
C TYR A 7 -0.49 -11.02 5.15
N ASN A 8 -1.16 -12.18 5.04
CA ASN A 8 -0.48 -13.47 5.11
C ASN A 8 0.53 -13.65 3.97
N PHE A 9 0.18 -13.23 2.75
CA PHE A 9 1.12 -13.22 1.63
C PHE A 9 2.34 -12.33 1.94
N PHE A 10 2.15 -11.10 2.43
CA PHE A 10 3.27 -10.23 2.80
C PHE A 10 4.09 -10.79 3.95
N LYS A 11 3.48 -11.46 4.93
CA LYS A 11 4.22 -12.12 6.02
C LYS A 11 5.19 -13.15 5.49
N GLU A 12 4.80 -13.97 4.52
CA GLU A 12 5.72 -14.94 3.91
C GLU A 12 6.82 -14.23 3.12
N LYS A 13 6.50 -13.23 2.32
CA LYS A 13 7.50 -12.48 1.53
C LYS A 13 8.49 -11.69 2.41
N LEU A 14 8.03 -11.11 3.50
CA LEU A 14 8.88 -10.33 4.41
C LEU A 14 9.87 -11.21 5.20
N LYS A 15 9.61 -12.49 5.40
CA LYS A 15 10.57 -13.44 5.99
C LYS A 15 11.79 -13.67 5.10
N GLU A 16 11.65 -13.47 3.78
CA GLU A 16 12.67 -13.76 2.78
C GLU A 16 13.63 -12.58 2.52
N THR A 17 13.46 -11.45 3.23
CA THR A 17 14.21 -10.22 2.94
C THR A 17 14.50 -9.40 4.20
N ASP A 18 15.55 -8.59 4.15
CA ASP A 18 15.86 -7.58 5.18
C ASP A 18 15.23 -6.21 4.86
N HIS A 19 14.47 -6.12 3.78
CA HIS A 19 13.84 -4.87 3.39
C HIS A 19 12.56 -4.61 4.19
N ASN A 20 12.13 -3.35 4.16
CA ASN A 20 10.95 -2.86 4.82
C ASN A 20 9.70 -2.93 3.91
N TYR A 21 8.55 -2.67 4.51
CA TYR A 21 7.25 -2.67 3.88
C TYR A 21 6.67 -1.25 3.80
N PHE A 22 5.84 -1.00 2.80
CA PHE A 22 5.11 0.26 2.62
C PHE A 22 3.67 -0.01 2.21
N GLU A 23 2.71 0.69 2.83
CA GLU A 23 1.29 0.60 2.53
C GLU A 23 0.71 1.96 2.14
N ILE A 24 -0.08 1.99 1.08
CA ILE A 24 -0.81 3.16 0.60
C ILE A 24 -2.31 2.89 0.82
N GLY A 25 -2.93 3.67 1.74
CA GLY A 25 -4.26 3.38 2.25
C GLY A 25 -4.20 2.40 3.43
N VAL A 26 -4.65 2.80 4.60
CA VAL A 26 -4.54 1.97 5.82
C VAL A 26 -5.89 1.61 6.43
N TYR A 27 -6.95 2.24 5.98
CA TYR A 27 -8.31 2.02 6.49
C TYR A 27 -8.38 2.16 8.02
N PHE A 28 -8.69 1.08 8.78
CA PHE A 28 -8.66 1.09 10.26
C PHE A 28 -7.26 0.81 10.85
N GLY A 29 -6.26 0.48 10.04
CA GLY A 29 -4.88 0.25 10.47
C GLY A 29 -4.58 -1.14 11.02
N ASP A 30 -5.56 -2.05 11.04
CA ASP A 30 -5.40 -3.39 11.62
C ASP A 30 -4.30 -4.20 10.93
N GLY A 31 -4.23 -4.16 9.60
CA GLY A 31 -3.25 -4.91 8.83
C GLY A 31 -1.82 -4.41 9.03
N VAL A 32 -1.63 -3.09 9.01
CA VAL A 32 -0.34 -2.43 9.33
C VAL A 32 0.12 -2.82 10.73
N HIS A 33 -0.79 -2.77 11.71
CA HIS A 33 -0.52 -3.13 13.09
C HIS A 33 -0.12 -4.61 13.25
N GLU A 34 -0.83 -5.51 12.56
CA GLU A 34 -0.54 -6.95 12.58
C GLU A 34 0.86 -7.23 12.01
N LEU A 35 1.21 -6.64 10.86
CA LEU A 35 2.55 -6.77 10.28
C LEU A 35 3.64 -6.20 11.21
N ALA A 36 3.39 -5.06 11.82
CA ALA A 36 4.36 -4.43 12.73
C ALA A 36 4.66 -5.30 13.96
N LYS A 37 3.66 -5.99 14.48
CA LYS A 37 3.83 -6.93 15.61
C LYS A 37 4.58 -8.20 15.21
N ASP A 38 4.32 -8.72 14.01
CA ASP A 38 4.96 -9.92 13.52
C ASP A 38 6.42 -9.68 13.08
N PHE A 39 6.76 -8.43 12.72
CA PHE A 39 8.09 -8.05 12.24
C PHE A 39 8.65 -6.85 13.02
N PRO A 40 8.94 -7.00 14.33
CA PRO A 40 9.39 -5.88 15.17
C PRO A 40 10.74 -5.27 14.73
N ASP A 41 11.55 -6.02 13.98
CA ASP A 41 12.85 -5.58 13.45
C ASP A 41 12.75 -4.85 12.11
N LYS A 42 11.57 -4.86 11.47
CA LYS A 42 11.31 -4.14 10.22
C LYS A 42 10.55 -2.86 10.48
N LYS A 43 10.78 -1.87 9.63
CA LYS A 43 9.94 -0.67 9.60
C LYS A 43 8.76 -0.89 8.67
N ILE A 44 7.59 -0.56 9.17
CA ILE A 44 6.33 -0.60 8.44
C ILE A 44 5.94 0.86 8.17
N TYR A 45 6.17 1.29 6.95
CA TYR A 45 5.78 2.64 6.51
C TYR A 45 4.36 2.61 5.98
N CYS A 46 3.61 3.66 6.20
CA CYS A 46 2.29 3.79 5.61
C CYS A 46 1.88 5.25 5.41
N VAL A 47 0.99 5.45 4.46
CA VAL A 47 0.44 6.76 4.11
C VAL A 47 -1.06 6.68 3.91
N ASP A 48 -1.80 7.60 4.54
CA ASP A 48 -3.25 7.75 4.38
C ASP A 48 -3.64 9.19 4.76
N PRO A 49 -4.41 9.91 3.95
CA PRO A 49 -4.91 11.23 4.30
C PRO A 49 -6.18 11.21 5.16
N PHE A 50 -6.83 10.05 5.33
CA PHE A 50 -8.16 9.89 5.93
C PHE A 50 -9.20 10.86 5.34
N ILE A 51 -9.22 10.97 4.02
CA ILE A 51 -10.20 11.76 3.26
C ILE A 51 -11.13 10.84 2.47
N GLU A 52 -12.33 11.32 2.14
CA GLU A 52 -13.20 10.57 1.23
C GLU A 52 -12.56 10.43 -0.14
N ASP A 53 -12.43 9.19 -0.60
CA ASP A 53 -12.37 8.91 -2.02
C ASP A 53 -13.81 8.91 -2.57
N GLY A 54 -14.04 9.25 -3.80
CA GLY A 54 -15.40 9.27 -4.38
C GLY A 54 -16.06 7.89 -4.53
N PHE A 55 -15.41 6.82 -4.08
CA PHE A 55 -15.78 5.42 -4.29
C PHE A 55 -16.21 4.67 -3.03
N THR A 56 -15.99 5.23 -1.85
CA THR A 56 -16.42 4.59 -0.61
C THR A 56 -17.96 4.51 -0.54
N VAL A 57 -18.51 3.33 -0.74
CA VAL A 57 -19.93 3.05 -0.59
C VAL A 57 -20.23 2.93 0.91
N LEU A 58 -20.67 4.01 1.51
CA LEU A 58 -21.11 4.02 2.90
C LEU A 58 -22.59 3.69 2.99
N ASP A 59 -22.94 2.86 3.96
CA ASP A 59 -24.34 2.63 4.33
C ASP A 59 -24.99 3.97 4.66
N SER A 60 -26.13 4.27 4.03
CA SER A 60 -26.80 5.58 4.01
C SER A 60 -27.24 6.12 5.38
N ASN A 61 -27.03 5.35 6.44
CA ASN A 61 -27.47 5.67 7.81
C ASN A 61 -26.36 6.22 8.72
N ILE A 62 -25.11 6.31 8.23
CA ILE A 62 -23.98 6.83 9.01
C ILE A 62 -23.43 8.07 8.31
N GLU A 63 -23.27 9.17 9.06
CA GLU A 63 -22.62 10.37 8.53
C GLU A 63 -21.17 10.04 8.14
N LYS A 64 -20.83 10.27 6.87
CA LYS A 64 -19.52 9.93 6.27
C LYS A 64 -18.34 10.41 7.12
N GLY A 65 -18.37 11.65 7.61
CA GLY A 65 -17.34 12.19 8.46
C GLY A 65 -17.11 11.43 9.78
N GLN A 66 -18.13 10.73 10.31
CA GLN A 66 -17.99 9.93 11.54
C GLN A 66 -17.19 8.65 11.28
N ILE A 67 -17.37 8.03 10.10
CA ILE A 67 -16.61 6.83 9.74
C ILE A 67 -15.13 7.17 9.58
N LEU A 68 -14.80 8.21 8.82
CA LEU A 68 -13.42 8.64 8.60
C LEU A 68 -12.73 9.01 9.92
N ASN A 69 -13.42 9.70 10.81
CA ASN A 69 -12.88 9.99 12.13
C ASN A 69 -12.63 8.72 12.94
N SER A 70 -13.54 7.75 12.90
CA SER A 70 -13.36 6.48 13.62
C SER A 70 -12.23 5.62 13.03
N GLN A 71 -12.06 5.63 11.71
CA GLN A 71 -10.93 4.98 11.04
C GLN A 71 -9.61 5.58 11.50
N ARG A 72 -9.49 6.91 11.41
CA ARG A 72 -8.31 7.65 11.83
C ARG A 72 -7.96 7.41 13.30
N GLU A 73 -8.94 7.56 14.20
CA GLU A 73 -8.74 7.35 15.64
C GLU A 73 -8.28 5.93 15.95
N ASN A 74 -8.89 4.92 15.33
CA ASN A 74 -8.50 3.52 15.51
C ASN A 74 -7.08 3.27 15.01
N ALA A 75 -6.76 3.72 13.78
CA ALA A 75 -5.43 3.55 13.20
C ALA A 75 -4.35 4.21 14.07
N LEU A 76 -4.54 5.47 14.49
CA LEU A 76 -3.58 6.17 15.35
C LEU A 76 -3.40 5.49 16.71
N LYS A 77 -4.46 4.94 17.29
CA LYS A 77 -4.38 4.15 18.53
C LYS A 77 -3.51 2.91 18.32
N LEU A 78 -3.79 2.11 17.29
CA LEU A 78 -3.04 0.90 16.96
C LEU A 78 -1.57 1.20 16.65
N PHE A 79 -1.31 2.27 15.90
CA PHE A 79 0.06 2.67 15.55
C PHE A 79 0.86 3.11 16.77
N GLY A 80 0.22 3.70 17.77
CA GLY A 80 0.85 4.03 19.05
C GLY A 80 1.35 2.82 19.85
N GLU A 81 0.87 1.61 19.53
CA GLU A 81 1.31 0.37 20.21
C GLU A 81 2.61 -0.21 19.62
N CYS A 82 3.02 0.21 18.43
CA CYS A 82 4.16 -0.35 17.70
C CYS A 82 5.16 0.74 17.29
N SER A 83 6.34 0.76 17.90
CA SER A 83 7.38 1.77 17.64
C SER A 83 8.02 1.67 16.24
N ASN A 84 7.79 0.59 15.51
CA ASN A 84 8.29 0.35 14.17
C ASN A 84 7.32 0.75 13.05
N ILE A 85 6.12 1.26 13.37
CA ILE A 85 5.21 1.89 12.41
C ILE A 85 5.61 3.34 12.20
N ILE A 86 5.74 3.74 10.94
CA ILE A 86 6.06 5.11 10.54
C ILE A 86 4.94 5.58 9.62
N PHE A 87 3.99 6.29 10.22
CA PHE A 87 2.79 6.77 9.55
C PHE A 87 2.95 8.21 9.05
N HIS A 88 2.48 8.46 7.83
CA HIS A 88 2.43 9.77 7.20
C HIS A 88 0.97 10.13 6.87
N GLU A 89 0.39 11.05 7.62
CA GLU A 89 -0.97 11.54 7.38
C GLU A 89 -0.98 12.54 6.21
N THR A 90 -0.98 12.02 4.99
CA THR A 90 -0.94 12.80 3.75
C THR A 90 -1.38 11.94 2.56
N THR A 91 -1.66 12.55 1.42
CA THR A 91 -1.92 11.79 0.19
C THR A 91 -0.62 11.19 -0.36
N SER A 92 -0.73 10.03 -1.02
CA SER A 92 0.40 9.39 -1.73
C SER A 92 1.05 10.34 -2.74
N GLN A 93 0.25 11.14 -3.44
CA GLN A 93 0.73 12.15 -4.39
C GLN A 93 1.59 13.22 -3.71
N GLN A 94 1.16 13.74 -2.55
CA GLN A 94 1.93 14.74 -1.82
C GLN A 94 3.19 14.14 -1.21
N PHE A 95 3.10 12.91 -0.69
CA PHE A 95 4.24 12.16 -0.21
C PHE A 95 5.28 11.96 -1.33
N LEU A 96 4.84 11.51 -2.51
CA LEU A 96 5.68 11.31 -3.69
C LEU A 96 6.42 12.57 -4.13
N ARG A 97 5.76 13.75 -4.10
CA ARG A 97 6.36 15.04 -4.45
C ARG A 97 7.50 15.44 -3.53
N ASN A 98 7.39 15.07 -2.26
CA ASN A 98 8.37 15.43 -1.22
C ASN A 98 9.46 14.38 -1.01
N LEU A 99 9.34 13.21 -1.66
CA LEU A 99 10.23 12.08 -1.48
C LEU A 99 11.59 12.32 -2.14
N THR A 100 12.64 12.33 -1.33
CA THR A 100 14.02 12.51 -1.77
C THR A 100 14.73 11.17 -2.04
N LYS A 101 15.81 11.19 -2.84
CA LYS A 101 16.64 10.00 -3.06
C LYS A 101 17.26 9.45 -1.75
N GLN A 102 17.61 10.33 -0.83
CA GLN A 102 18.13 9.93 0.47
C GLN A 102 17.08 9.13 1.25
N GLN A 103 15.86 9.63 1.33
CA GLN A 103 14.75 8.94 2.01
C GLN A 103 14.44 7.58 1.37
N ILE A 104 14.46 7.47 0.02
CA ILE A 104 14.24 6.19 -0.68
C ILE A 104 15.26 5.14 -0.22
N ASN A 105 16.53 5.54 -0.09
CA ASN A 105 17.59 4.63 0.38
C ASN A 105 17.41 4.28 1.87
N GLU A 106 17.07 5.25 2.72
CA GLU A 106 16.85 5.06 4.15
C GLU A 106 15.63 4.20 4.45
N PHE A 107 14.57 4.36 3.68
CA PHE A 107 13.36 3.55 3.83
C PHE A 107 13.59 2.09 3.49
N ASN A 108 14.47 1.83 2.55
CA ASN A 108 14.86 0.47 2.14
C ASN A 108 13.65 -0.46 1.89
N VAL A 109 12.62 0.06 1.25
CA VAL A 109 11.36 -0.64 0.95
C VAL A 109 11.52 -1.52 -0.29
N SER A 110 10.97 -2.73 -0.27
CA SER A 110 10.84 -3.60 -1.43
C SER A 110 9.45 -4.23 -1.60
N HIS A 111 8.59 -4.11 -0.61
CA HIS A 111 7.24 -4.66 -0.61
C HIS A 111 6.24 -3.52 -0.42
N VAL A 112 5.35 -3.35 -1.39
CA VAL A 112 4.37 -2.25 -1.40
C VAL A 112 2.97 -2.81 -1.62
N PHE A 113 2.04 -2.43 -0.75
CA PHE A 113 0.62 -2.65 -0.91
C PHE A 113 -0.05 -1.34 -1.34
N ILE A 114 -0.86 -1.40 -2.39
CA ILE A 114 -1.62 -0.29 -2.94
C ILE A 114 -3.10 -0.57 -2.73
N ASP A 115 -3.69 0.16 -1.80
CA ASP A 115 -5.11 0.11 -1.41
C ASP A 115 -5.59 1.53 -1.07
N GLY A 116 -5.23 2.50 -1.92
CA GLY A 116 -5.48 3.92 -1.71
C GLY A 116 -6.66 4.46 -2.50
N ASP A 117 -6.43 5.52 -3.30
CA ASP A 117 -7.44 6.16 -4.14
C ASP A 117 -7.74 5.30 -5.37
N HIS A 118 -9.00 4.85 -5.51
CA HIS A 118 -9.46 3.96 -6.57
C HIS A 118 -9.69 4.67 -7.92
N SER A 119 -9.46 5.97 -8.01
CA SER A 119 -9.45 6.68 -9.29
C SER A 119 -8.25 6.27 -10.15
N TYR A 120 -8.36 6.43 -11.47
CA TYR A 120 -7.23 6.20 -12.37
C TYR A 120 -6.00 7.05 -12.00
N ASP A 121 -6.21 8.34 -11.69
CA ASP A 121 -5.13 9.25 -11.34
C ASP A 121 -4.50 8.89 -9.98
N GLY A 122 -5.32 8.51 -8.98
CA GLY A 122 -4.87 8.06 -7.68
C GLY A 122 -4.02 6.80 -7.77
N ALA A 123 -4.58 5.73 -8.31
CA ALA A 123 -3.87 4.46 -8.49
C ALA A 123 -2.61 4.60 -9.36
N SER A 124 -2.61 5.55 -10.33
CA SER A 124 -1.44 5.85 -11.15
C SER A 124 -0.33 6.54 -10.33
N ASN A 125 -0.67 7.48 -9.45
CA ASN A 125 0.30 8.07 -8.52
C ASN A 125 0.88 7.01 -7.56
N ASP A 126 0.04 6.10 -7.10
CA ASP A 126 0.40 5.06 -6.14
C ASP A 126 1.42 4.08 -6.72
N TYR A 127 1.23 3.58 -7.95
CA TYR A 127 2.25 2.72 -8.54
C TYR A 127 3.55 3.46 -8.87
N VAL A 128 3.49 4.75 -9.22
CA VAL A 128 4.71 5.55 -9.42
C VAL A 128 5.46 5.69 -8.10
N LEU A 129 4.77 5.92 -6.99
CA LEU A 129 5.35 5.93 -5.65
C LEU A 129 5.98 4.57 -5.31
N ALA A 130 5.25 3.48 -5.52
CA ALA A 130 5.72 2.12 -5.27
C ALA A 130 7.02 1.81 -6.05
N MET A 131 7.06 2.12 -7.34
CA MET A 131 8.25 1.92 -8.18
C MET A 131 9.43 2.78 -7.74
N LYS A 132 9.21 4.00 -7.27
CA LYS A 132 10.28 4.83 -6.69
C LYS A 132 10.82 4.27 -5.38
N LEU A 133 9.97 3.77 -4.50
CA LEU A 133 10.37 3.16 -3.21
C LEU A 133 11.19 1.90 -3.42
N ILE A 134 10.76 1.02 -4.34
CA ILE A 134 11.51 -0.19 -4.69
C ILE A 134 12.82 0.18 -5.40
N ALA A 135 12.82 1.26 -6.17
CA ALA A 135 13.98 1.73 -6.92
C ALA A 135 14.61 0.60 -7.79
N ASN A 136 15.87 0.29 -7.59
CA ASN A 136 16.59 -0.73 -8.35
C ASN A 136 16.61 -2.13 -7.69
N LYS A 137 15.82 -2.32 -6.63
CA LYS A 137 15.74 -3.60 -5.90
C LYS A 137 14.77 -4.55 -6.56
N LYS A 138 14.92 -5.84 -6.25
CA LYS A 138 13.82 -6.79 -6.39
C LYS A 138 12.74 -6.48 -5.36
N GLY A 139 11.50 -6.71 -5.70
CA GLY A 139 10.40 -6.42 -4.78
C GLY A 139 9.07 -6.97 -5.25
N VAL A 140 8.04 -6.59 -4.52
CA VAL A 140 6.66 -6.97 -4.78
C VAL A 140 5.76 -5.75 -4.69
N ILE A 141 4.87 -5.60 -5.66
CA ILE A 141 3.77 -4.65 -5.62
C ILE A 141 2.47 -5.45 -5.67
N VAL A 142 1.58 -5.16 -4.72
CA VAL A 142 0.23 -5.72 -4.68
C VAL A 142 -0.76 -4.59 -4.85
N PHE A 143 -1.72 -4.77 -5.75
CA PHE A 143 -2.87 -3.87 -5.91
C PHE A 143 -4.12 -4.56 -5.38
N ASP A 144 -4.90 -3.87 -4.57
CA ASP A 144 -6.27 -4.27 -4.22
C ASP A 144 -7.29 -3.65 -5.18
N ASP A 145 -8.53 -4.06 -5.05
CA ASP A 145 -9.71 -3.56 -5.77
C ASP A 145 -9.54 -3.48 -7.31
N THR A 146 -8.88 -4.48 -7.89
CA THR A 146 -8.55 -4.55 -9.32
C THR A 146 -9.77 -4.67 -10.23
N ASP A 147 -10.94 -4.96 -9.69
CA ASP A 147 -12.24 -4.96 -10.36
C ASP A 147 -12.82 -3.55 -10.55
N LEU A 148 -12.27 -2.55 -9.85
CA LEU A 148 -12.66 -1.16 -10.04
C LEU A 148 -12.03 -0.58 -11.33
N PRO A 149 -12.81 0.10 -12.19
CA PRO A 149 -12.34 0.52 -13.51
C PRO A 149 -11.09 1.41 -13.48
N GLY A 150 -10.98 2.32 -12.50
CA GLY A 150 -9.84 3.23 -12.35
C GLY A 150 -8.56 2.47 -12.03
N VAL A 151 -8.62 1.55 -11.07
CA VAL A 151 -7.50 0.69 -10.67
C VAL A 151 -7.10 -0.23 -11.82
N GLY A 152 -8.06 -0.91 -12.45
CA GLY A 152 -7.79 -1.79 -13.60
C GLY A 152 -7.10 -1.05 -14.76
N GLN A 153 -7.54 0.19 -15.07
CA GLN A 153 -6.90 1.01 -16.10
C GLN A 153 -5.47 1.41 -15.70
N ALA A 154 -5.24 1.78 -14.45
CA ALA A 154 -3.91 2.13 -13.94
C ALA A 154 -2.95 0.93 -14.03
N ILE A 155 -3.40 -0.27 -13.70
CA ILE A 155 -2.62 -1.51 -13.83
C ILE A 155 -2.22 -1.77 -15.28
N GLU A 156 -3.11 -1.60 -16.25
CA GLU A 156 -2.78 -1.77 -17.66
C GLU A 156 -1.72 -0.75 -18.13
N VAL A 157 -1.74 0.49 -17.63
CA VAL A 157 -0.71 1.48 -17.91
C VAL A 157 0.60 1.14 -17.19
N PHE A 158 0.54 0.67 -15.95
CA PHE A 158 1.70 0.19 -15.19
C PHE A 158 2.46 -0.90 -15.95
N LYS A 159 1.76 -1.91 -16.45
CA LYS A 159 2.34 -3.03 -17.25
C LYS A 159 3.05 -2.53 -18.49
N ARG A 160 2.47 -1.55 -19.18
CA ARG A 160 3.07 -0.95 -20.39
C ARG A 160 4.26 -0.04 -20.08
N THR A 161 4.25 0.60 -18.93
CA THR A 161 5.30 1.55 -18.52
C THR A 161 6.56 0.84 -18.03
N TYR A 162 6.39 -0.30 -17.34
CA TYR A 162 7.48 -1.03 -16.70
C TYR A 162 7.65 -2.48 -17.17
N PRO A 163 7.52 -2.81 -18.47
CA PRO A 163 7.51 -4.20 -18.94
C PRO A 163 8.82 -4.94 -18.63
N SER A 164 9.95 -4.23 -18.61
CA SER A 164 11.26 -4.83 -18.29
C SER A 164 11.49 -5.07 -16.79
N ARG A 165 10.65 -4.47 -15.95
CA ARG A 165 10.74 -4.61 -14.49
C ARG A 165 9.81 -5.68 -13.93
N ILE A 166 8.71 -5.95 -14.59
CA ILE A 166 7.74 -6.97 -14.19
C ILE A 166 8.27 -8.33 -14.59
N THR A 167 8.59 -9.16 -13.61
CA THR A 167 9.11 -10.53 -13.84
C THR A 167 8.02 -11.60 -13.70
N SER A 168 6.97 -11.29 -12.96
CA SER A 168 5.83 -12.18 -12.75
C SER A 168 4.58 -11.37 -12.43
N GLU A 169 3.43 -11.87 -12.86
CA GLU A 169 2.09 -11.39 -12.52
C GLU A 169 1.26 -12.60 -12.11
N PHE A 170 0.60 -12.55 -10.96
CA PHE A 170 -0.31 -13.61 -10.55
C PHE A 170 -1.52 -13.11 -9.76
N HIS A 171 -2.59 -13.88 -9.89
CA HIS A 171 -3.86 -13.70 -9.21
C HIS A 171 -4.11 -14.96 -8.37
N GLY A 172 -4.35 -14.85 -7.12
CA GLY A 172 -4.56 -16.08 -6.32
C GLY A 172 -4.49 -15.85 -4.82
N VAL A 173 -4.09 -14.64 -4.43
CA VAL A 173 -4.15 -14.21 -3.04
C VAL A 173 -5.59 -13.91 -2.65
N ASP A 174 -6.29 -13.19 -3.52
CA ASP A 174 -7.71 -12.82 -3.43
C ASP A 174 -8.23 -12.51 -4.84
N PRO A 175 -9.52 -12.73 -5.17
CA PRO A 175 -10.08 -12.43 -6.51
C PRO A 175 -9.94 -10.98 -6.97
N ARG A 176 -9.87 -10.02 -6.05
CA ARG A 176 -9.74 -8.59 -6.34
C ARG A 176 -8.30 -8.09 -6.29
N VAL A 177 -7.35 -8.99 -6.09
CA VAL A 177 -5.94 -8.64 -5.87
C VAL A 177 -5.08 -9.15 -7.02
N VAL A 178 -4.18 -8.31 -7.48
CA VAL A 178 -3.09 -8.71 -8.38
C VAL A 178 -1.73 -8.43 -7.75
N VAL A 179 -0.83 -9.37 -7.93
CA VAL A 179 0.55 -9.30 -7.42
C VAL A 179 1.53 -9.22 -8.59
N PHE A 180 2.45 -8.27 -8.51
CA PHE A 180 3.57 -8.13 -9.43
C PHE A 180 4.89 -8.35 -8.70
N GLU A 181 5.68 -9.29 -9.18
CA GLU A 181 7.09 -9.39 -8.79
C GLU A 181 7.92 -8.46 -9.66
N ILE A 182 8.76 -7.66 -9.01
CA ILE A 182 9.58 -6.62 -9.65
C ILE A 182 11.04 -7.06 -9.64
N GLY A 183 11.64 -7.08 -10.83
CA GLY A 183 13.06 -7.40 -11.01
C GLY A 183 13.98 -6.19 -10.75
N ASN A 184 15.28 -6.46 -10.69
CA ASN A 184 16.30 -5.40 -10.72
C ASN A 184 16.36 -4.73 -12.11
N VAL A 185 16.88 -3.51 -12.17
CA VAL A 185 17.33 -2.89 -13.44
C VAL A 185 18.68 -3.45 -13.82
#